data_74e69207f38258f800597ba447450467
#
_entry.id   74e69207f38258f800597ba447450467
#
_cell.length_a   1.000
_cell.length_b   1.000
_cell.length_c   1.000
_cell.angle_alpha   90.00
_cell.angle_beta   90.00
_cell.angle_gamma   90.00
#
_symmetry.space_group_name_H-M   'P 1'
#
loop_
_entity.id
_entity.type
_entity.pdbx_description
1 polymer ?
#
loop_
_entity_poly.entity_id
_entity_poly.type
_entity_poly.pdbx_seq_one_letter_code
_entity_poly.pdbx_strand_id
1 'polypeptide(L)'
;MTASTAIRVRGLRRAYAGVPAVDGLDLDVEQGEVFALLGPNGAGKTTTVEILEGFRRRDAGEVSVLGVDPARPGAGWRARIGIVLQSSGGHDELTVQELVHHFAGYYPDARDPDEVIAAVGLDEKRATRARHLSGGQRRRLDVALGILGNPALLFLDEPTTGFDPEARREFWALIRSLAGGGTTIILTTHYLDEAEHLAGRVGVITGGRIVALGSPATLGGRDHDRAIVGWTEDGRQHTERTAEPTAFVTALAHRLGGEVPGLTVSRPTLEDVYLRLIDEPSQAVEVMP
;
A
#
# COMPACT_ATOMS: atom_id res chain seq x y z
N MET A 1 -16.68 -4.52 19.64
CA MET A 1 -15.47 -5.39 19.65
C MET A 1 -14.30 -4.47 19.42
N THR A 2 -13.37 -4.31 20.37
CA THR A 2 -12.16 -3.53 20.17
C THR A 2 -11.33 -4.20 19.08
N ALA A 3 -11.08 -3.51 17.98
CA ALA A 3 -10.21 -4.01 16.91
C ALA A 3 -8.84 -4.37 17.53
N SER A 4 -8.33 -5.54 17.18
CA SER A 4 -7.04 -6.01 17.69
C SER A 4 -5.92 -5.42 16.81
N THR A 5 -4.94 -4.79 17.42
CA THR A 5 -3.83 -4.15 16.72
C THR A 5 -2.86 -5.21 16.19
N ALA A 6 -2.61 -5.23 14.88
CA ALA A 6 -1.64 -6.11 14.24
C ALA A 6 -0.20 -5.55 14.36
N ILE A 7 -0.05 -4.24 14.19
CA ILE A 7 1.24 -3.54 14.30
C ILE A 7 1.09 -2.34 15.22
N ARG A 8 2.00 -2.20 16.17
CA ARG A 8 2.15 -1.01 17.02
C ARG A 8 3.59 -0.54 17.01
N VAL A 9 3.79 0.72 16.68
CA VAL A 9 5.11 1.37 16.63
C VAL A 9 5.06 2.66 17.44
N ARG A 10 6.07 2.90 18.29
CA ARG A 10 6.19 4.14 19.06
C ARG A 10 7.63 4.64 19.03
N GLY A 11 7.81 5.85 18.54
CA GLY A 11 9.09 6.55 18.52
C GLY A 11 10.18 5.80 17.76
N LEU A 12 9.85 5.06 16.69
CA LEU A 12 10.81 4.26 15.94
C LEU A 12 11.89 5.15 15.33
N ARG A 13 13.17 4.76 15.57
CA ARG A 13 14.34 5.46 15.02
C ARG A 13 15.30 4.47 14.38
N ARG A 14 15.85 4.89 13.25
CA ARG A 14 16.95 4.21 12.57
C ARG A 14 17.79 5.20 11.78
N ALA A 15 19.10 5.16 11.96
CA ALA A 15 20.05 5.98 11.21
C ALA A 15 21.12 5.12 10.52
N TYR A 16 21.69 5.63 9.43
CA TYR A 16 22.82 5.05 8.72
C TYR A 16 23.91 6.09 8.60
N ALA A 17 25.10 5.77 9.12
CA ALA A 17 26.24 6.70 9.13
C ALA A 17 25.87 8.10 9.69
N GLY A 18 25.00 8.14 10.71
CA GLY A 18 24.54 9.39 11.33
C GLY A 18 23.39 10.10 10.62
N VAL A 19 22.95 9.62 9.45
CA VAL A 19 21.80 10.17 8.73
C VAL A 19 20.53 9.41 9.12
N PRO A 20 19.49 10.08 9.69
CA PRO A 20 18.25 9.44 10.05
C PRO A 20 17.51 8.94 8.80
N ALA A 21 17.19 7.65 8.76
CA ALA A 21 16.31 7.06 7.76
C ALA A 21 14.87 6.93 8.30
N VAL A 22 14.72 6.72 9.61
CA VAL A 22 13.45 6.79 10.35
C VAL A 22 13.71 7.58 11.62
N ASP A 23 12.87 8.58 11.91
CA ASP A 23 13.10 9.55 12.98
C ASP A 23 11.85 9.80 13.84
N GLY A 24 11.58 8.90 14.76
CA GLY A 24 10.48 9.04 15.73
C GLY A 24 9.12 8.70 15.12
N LEU A 25 9.04 7.64 14.29
CA LEU A 25 7.81 7.21 13.63
C LEU A 25 6.90 6.50 14.63
N ASP A 26 5.61 6.91 14.64
CA ASP A 26 4.51 6.26 15.34
C ASP A 26 3.51 5.69 14.32
N LEU A 27 3.02 4.47 14.53
CA LEU A 27 2.08 3.80 13.66
C LEU A 27 1.28 2.73 14.41
N ASP A 28 -0.01 2.69 14.20
CA ASP A 28 -0.87 1.55 14.54
C ASP A 28 -1.55 1.03 13.27
N VAL A 29 -1.57 -0.30 13.11
CA VAL A 29 -2.31 -0.99 12.03
C VAL A 29 -3.20 -2.04 12.68
N GLU A 30 -4.48 -2.04 12.32
CA GLU A 30 -5.48 -2.97 12.84
C GLU A 30 -5.41 -4.32 12.12
N GLN A 31 -5.88 -5.38 12.79
CA GLN A 31 -5.98 -6.69 12.15
C GLN A 31 -7.03 -6.68 11.02
N GLY A 32 -6.71 -7.32 9.90
CA GLY A 32 -7.54 -7.35 8.70
C GLY A 32 -7.50 -6.06 7.87
N GLU A 33 -6.73 -5.06 8.29
CA GLU A 33 -6.57 -3.81 7.55
C GLU A 33 -5.62 -3.99 6.35
N VAL A 34 -5.93 -3.31 5.25
CA VAL A 34 -4.96 -3.03 4.18
C VAL A 34 -4.41 -1.63 4.40
N PHE A 35 -3.17 -1.54 4.79
CA PHE A 35 -2.47 -0.29 5.06
C PHE A 35 -1.42 -0.02 3.99
N ALA A 36 -1.46 1.17 3.37
CA ALA A 36 -0.45 1.61 2.42
C ALA A 36 0.50 2.62 3.04
N LEU A 37 1.81 2.41 2.87
CA LEU A 37 2.86 3.36 3.24
C LEU A 37 3.39 4.06 1.99
N LEU A 38 3.01 5.31 1.79
CA LEU A 38 3.40 6.16 0.67
C LEU A 38 4.57 7.07 1.05
N GLY A 39 5.40 7.41 0.07
CA GLY A 39 6.47 8.39 0.27
C GLY A 39 7.47 8.36 -0.89
N PRO A 40 8.29 9.40 -1.06
CA PRO A 40 9.32 9.44 -2.08
C PRO A 40 10.44 8.42 -1.81
N ASN A 41 11.32 8.23 -2.79
CA ASN A 41 12.50 7.39 -2.61
C ASN A 41 13.40 7.98 -1.52
N GLY A 42 13.91 7.12 -0.63
CA GLY A 42 14.70 7.56 0.52
C GLY A 42 13.91 8.09 1.72
N ALA A 43 12.57 8.13 1.67
CA ALA A 43 11.74 8.61 2.77
C ALA A 43 11.75 7.72 4.03
N GLY A 44 12.28 6.48 3.94
CA GLY A 44 12.33 5.53 5.05
C GLY A 44 11.34 4.37 4.97
N LYS A 45 10.55 4.23 3.88
CA LYS A 45 9.56 3.15 3.69
C LYS A 45 10.18 1.77 3.88
N THR A 46 11.16 1.42 3.03
CA THR A 46 11.82 0.10 3.07
C THR A 46 12.47 -0.16 4.43
N THR A 47 13.15 0.85 5.01
CA THR A 47 13.74 0.70 6.35
C THR A 47 12.68 0.42 7.41
N THR A 48 11.54 1.10 7.36
CA THR A 48 10.43 0.87 8.29
C THR A 48 9.88 -0.54 8.13
N VAL A 49 9.56 -0.95 6.91
CA VAL A 49 9.01 -2.29 6.62
C VAL A 49 9.99 -3.39 7.02
N GLU A 50 11.28 -3.30 6.66
CA GLU A 50 12.31 -4.28 7.04
C GLU A 50 12.47 -4.42 8.56
N ILE A 51 12.22 -3.34 9.35
CA ILE A 51 12.21 -3.42 10.82
C ILE A 51 10.96 -4.16 11.30
N LEU A 52 9.80 -3.91 10.69
CA LEU A 52 8.54 -4.61 11.03
C LEU A 52 8.59 -6.10 10.68
N GLU A 53 9.27 -6.46 9.60
CA GLU A 53 9.54 -7.83 9.16
C GLU A 53 10.55 -8.58 10.05
N GLY A 54 11.28 -7.83 10.91
CA GLY A 54 12.36 -8.39 11.74
C GLY A 54 13.66 -8.65 10.98
N PHE A 55 13.76 -8.18 9.74
CA PHE A 55 14.96 -8.28 8.92
C PHE A 55 16.03 -7.28 9.36
N ARG A 56 15.60 -6.08 9.80
CA ARG A 56 16.48 -4.99 10.21
C ARG A 56 16.27 -4.62 11.68
N ARG A 57 17.36 -4.27 12.38
CA ARG A 57 17.28 -3.76 13.76
C ARG A 57 17.02 -2.26 13.77
N ARG A 58 16.18 -1.82 14.70
CA ARG A 58 16.00 -0.41 15.05
C ARG A 58 17.08 0.08 16.00
N ASP A 59 17.29 1.40 16.05
CA ASP A 59 18.20 2.03 17.02
C ASP A 59 17.46 2.40 18.30
N ALA A 60 16.18 2.84 18.20
CA ALA A 60 15.33 3.20 19.34
C ALA A 60 13.85 3.02 19.02
N GLY A 61 13.01 3.16 20.02
CA GLY A 61 11.55 3.04 19.95
C GLY A 61 11.05 1.63 20.27
N GLU A 62 9.74 1.51 20.35
CA GLU A 62 9.03 0.26 20.61
C GLU A 62 8.31 -0.22 19.37
N VAL A 63 8.42 -1.50 19.07
CA VAL A 63 7.75 -2.13 17.93
C VAL A 63 7.15 -3.45 18.37
N SER A 64 5.88 -3.65 18.09
CA SER A 64 5.17 -4.90 18.28
C SER A 64 4.45 -5.27 16.99
N VAL A 65 4.70 -6.45 16.47
CA VAL A 65 4.08 -7.02 15.28
C VAL A 65 3.43 -8.35 15.67
N LEU A 66 2.09 -8.45 15.54
CA LEU A 66 1.30 -9.59 16.02
C LEU A 66 1.60 -9.93 17.50
N GLY A 67 1.84 -8.89 18.33
CA GLY A 67 2.12 -9.04 19.76
C GLY A 67 3.56 -9.38 20.12
N VAL A 68 4.48 -9.45 19.14
CA VAL A 68 5.89 -9.84 19.33
C VAL A 68 6.82 -8.72 18.87
N ASP A 69 7.94 -8.52 19.57
CA ASP A 69 9.03 -7.65 19.12
C ASP A 69 9.78 -8.30 17.95
N PRO A 70 9.74 -7.72 16.74
CA PRO A 70 10.39 -8.30 15.57
C PRO A 70 11.92 -8.34 15.66
N ALA A 71 12.55 -7.63 16.60
CA ALA A 71 13.98 -7.74 16.85
C ALA A 71 14.38 -9.09 17.50
N ARG A 72 13.42 -9.85 18.04
CA ARG A 72 13.60 -11.14 18.70
C ARG A 72 12.53 -12.15 18.25
N PRO A 73 12.41 -12.43 16.94
CA PRO A 73 11.35 -13.26 16.42
C PRO A 73 11.61 -14.72 16.68
N GLY A 74 10.60 -15.46 17.15
CA GLY A 74 10.59 -16.91 17.20
C GLY A 74 10.12 -17.53 15.87
N ALA A 75 10.32 -18.85 15.70
CA ALA A 75 9.87 -19.58 14.50
C ALA A 75 8.34 -19.49 14.30
N GLY A 76 7.56 -19.61 15.37
CA GLY A 76 6.10 -19.51 15.31
C GLY A 76 5.61 -18.12 14.89
N TRP A 77 6.35 -17.04 15.21
CA TRP A 77 6.02 -15.71 14.72
C TRP A 77 6.32 -15.58 13.22
N ARG A 78 7.49 -16.10 12.77
CA ARG A 78 7.85 -16.05 11.33
C ARG A 78 6.87 -16.82 10.46
N ALA A 79 6.30 -17.90 10.94
CA ALA A 79 5.28 -18.65 10.22
C ALA A 79 3.95 -17.88 10.06
N ARG A 80 3.72 -16.81 10.85
CA ARG A 80 2.52 -15.99 10.81
C ARG A 80 2.65 -14.75 9.93
N ILE A 81 3.83 -14.48 9.37
CA ILE A 81 4.08 -13.36 8.46
C ILE A 81 4.44 -13.89 7.07
N GLY A 82 3.90 -13.24 6.05
CA GLY A 82 4.30 -13.42 4.65
C GLY A 82 5.06 -12.18 4.19
N ILE A 83 6.08 -12.38 3.38
CA ILE A 83 6.89 -11.28 2.82
C ILE A 83 7.05 -11.50 1.33
N VAL A 84 6.70 -10.48 0.55
CA VAL A 84 6.85 -10.46 -0.91
C VAL A 84 7.75 -9.29 -1.28
N LEU A 85 9.02 -9.59 -1.52
CA LEU A 85 10.05 -8.60 -1.83
C LEU A 85 9.91 -8.06 -3.26
N GLN A 86 10.47 -6.88 -3.54
CA GLN A 86 10.48 -6.28 -4.87
C GLN A 86 11.15 -7.16 -5.92
N SER A 87 12.18 -7.91 -5.55
CA SER A 87 12.84 -8.89 -6.42
C SER A 87 13.12 -10.17 -5.63
N SER A 88 12.58 -11.29 -6.11
CA SER A 88 12.91 -12.63 -5.63
C SER A 88 13.71 -13.36 -6.71
N GLY A 89 14.94 -13.74 -6.40
CA GLY A 89 15.82 -14.52 -7.27
C GLY A 89 16.16 -15.87 -6.65
N GLY A 90 16.57 -16.85 -7.47
CA GLY A 90 17.26 -18.05 -6.97
C GLY A 90 16.58 -19.40 -7.22
N HIS A 91 15.34 -19.41 -7.75
CA HIS A 91 14.63 -20.68 -8.00
C HIS A 91 14.18 -20.84 -9.47
N ASP A 92 14.91 -20.26 -10.40
CA ASP A 92 14.54 -20.10 -11.80
C ASP A 92 14.37 -21.42 -12.58
N GLU A 93 15.02 -22.49 -12.12
CA GLU A 93 14.97 -23.80 -12.77
C GLU A 93 13.75 -24.66 -12.39
N LEU A 94 13.12 -24.36 -11.25
CA LEU A 94 11.95 -25.09 -10.78
C LEU A 94 10.68 -24.58 -11.48
N THR A 95 9.71 -25.47 -11.63
CA THR A 95 8.36 -25.12 -12.09
C THR A 95 7.58 -24.44 -10.97
N VAL A 96 6.48 -23.76 -11.34
CA VAL A 96 5.56 -23.15 -10.36
C VAL A 96 5.11 -24.18 -9.34
N GLN A 97 4.68 -25.37 -9.78
CA GLN A 97 4.23 -26.43 -8.90
C GLN A 97 5.32 -26.93 -7.98
N GLU A 98 6.50 -27.23 -8.50
CA GLU A 98 7.64 -27.67 -7.70
C GLU A 98 8.02 -26.67 -6.63
N LEU A 99 8.04 -25.37 -6.96
CA LEU A 99 8.33 -24.29 -6.01
C LEU A 99 7.29 -24.22 -4.89
N VAL A 100 6.02 -24.13 -5.23
CA VAL A 100 4.96 -23.95 -4.23
C VAL A 100 4.87 -25.17 -3.31
N HIS A 101 4.96 -26.40 -3.87
CA HIS A 101 4.98 -27.62 -3.06
C HIS A 101 6.24 -27.73 -2.17
N HIS A 102 7.41 -27.33 -2.69
CA HIS A 102 8.64 -27.33 -1.93
C HIS A 102 8.57 -26.39 -0.72
N PHE A 103 8.10 -25.15 -0.96
CA PHE A 103 8.00 -24.15 0.10
C PHE A 103 6.89 -24.46 1.12
N ALA A 104 5.83 -25.19 0.76
CA ALA A 104 4.83 -25.66 1.70
C ALA A 104 5.42 -26.48 2.83
N GLY A 105 6.46 -27.27 2.55
CA GLY A 105 7.15 -28.08 3.54
C GLY A 105 7.86 -27.30 4.66
N TYR A 106 8.02 -25.98 4.53
CA TYR A 106 8.62 -25.15 5.58
C TYR A 106 7.60 -24.67 6.64
N TYR A 107 6.29 -24.79 6.37
CA TYR A 107 5.24 -24.31 7.26
C TYR A 107 4.49 -25.49 7.91
N PRO A 108 4.27 -25.45 9.24
CA PRO A 108 3.54 -26.52 9.92
C PRO A 108 2.07 -26.63 9.49
N ASP A 109 1.44 -25.48 9.17
CA ASP A 109 0.04 -25.35 8.76
C ASP A 109 -0.04 -24.63 7.41
N ALA A 110 0.69 -25.14 6.40
CA ALA A 110 0.66 -24.61 5.05
C ALA A 110 -0.76 -24.72 4.47
N ARG A 111 -1.17 -23.71 3.69
CA ARG A 111 -2.33 -23.85 2.79
C ARG A 111 -2.04 -24.94 1.76
N ASP A 112 -3.09 -25.54 1.23
CA ASP A 112 -2.94 -26.48 0.12
C ASP A 112 -2.22 -25.79 -1.05
N PRO A 113 -1.07 -26.32 -1.50
CA PRO A 113 -0.27 -25.73 -2.58
C PRO A 113 -1.06 -25.56 -3.88
N ASP A 114 -1.96 -26.52 -4.20
CA ASP A 114 -2.74 -26.47 -5.42
C ASP A 114 -3.84 -25.40 -5.36
N GLU A 115 -4.46 -25.20 -4.18
CA GLU A 115 -5.38 -24.10 -3.94
C GLU A 115 -4.68 -22.74 -4.00
N VAL A 116 -3.44 -22.65 -3.50
CA VAL A 116 -2.64 -21.42 -3.58
C VAL A 116 -2.29 -21.08 -5.03
N ILE A 117 -1.88 -22.07 -5.84
CA ILE A 117 -1.58 -21.85 -7.26
C ILE A 117 -2.83 -21.36 -8.01
N ALA A 118 -3.99 -21.95 -7.72
CA ALA A 118 -5.28 -21.53 -8.29
C ALA A 118 -5.65 -20.10 -7.84
N ALA A 119 -5.51 -19.80 -6.54
CA ALA A 119 -5.85 -18.48 -5.97
C ALA A 119 -5.05 -17.33 -6.60
N VAL A 120 -3.80 -17.58 -7.00
CA VAL A 120 -2.96 -16.57 -7.68
C VAL A 120 -3.12 -16.61 -9.22
N GLY A 121 -3.99 -17.46 -9.77
CA GLY A 121 -4.26 -17.54 -11.21
C GLY A 121 -3.10 -18.11 -12.02
N LEU A 122 -2.39 -19.11 -11.51
CA LEU A 122 -1.25 -19.77 -12.16
C LEU A 122 -1.52 -21.22 -12.56
N ASP A 123 -2.80 -21.66 -12.61
CA ASP A 123 -3.14 -23.05 -12.94
C ASP A 123 -2.58 -23.54 -14.28
N GLU A 124 -2.70 -22.72 -15.32
CA GLU A 124 -2.18 -23.06 -16.65
C GLU A 124 -0.65 -23.02 -16.74
N LYS A 125 0.00 -22.49 -15.70
CA LYS A 125 1.46 -22.32 -15.62
C LYS A 125 2.14 -23.28 -14.65
N ARG A 126 1.41 -24.24 -14.06
CA ARG A 126 1.93 -25.20 -13.07
C ARG A 126 3.24 -25.86 -13.50
N ALA A 127 3.32 -26.33 -14.75
CA ALA A 127 4.50 -26.98 -15.30
C ALA A 127 5.51 -26.02 -15.94
N THR A 128 5.25 -24.71 -15.89
CA THR A 128 6.14 -23.69 -16.45
C THR A 128 7.25 -23.38 -15.44
N ARG A 129 8.52 -23.39 -15.89
CA ARG A 129 9.65 -22.99 -15.04
C ARG A 129 9.57 -21.51 -14.72
N ALA A 130 9.96 -21.14 -13.50
CA ALA A 130 9.86 -19.78 -12.99
C ALA A 130 10.56 -18.75 -13.90
N ARG A 131 11.69 -19.07 -14.52
CA ARG A 131 12.39 -18.21 -15.50
C ARG A 131 11.62 -17.90 -16.78
N HIS A 132 10.61 -18.68 -17.12
CA HIS A 132 9.81 -18.53 -18.32
C HIS A 132 8.48 -17.81 -18.06
N LEU A 133 8.23 -17.40 -16.83
CA LEU A 133 7.06 -16.60 -16.46
C LEU A 133 7.24 -15.14 -16.91
N SER A 134 6.14 -14.49 -17.30
CA SER A 134 6.13 -13.03 -17.45
C SER A 134 6.37 -12.35 -16.10
N GLY A 135 6.73 -11.08 -16.09
CA GLY A 135 6.93 -10.31 -14.85
C GLY A 135 5.71 -10.38 -13.91
N GLY A 136 4.49 -10.22 -14.46
CA GLY A 136 3.25 -10.35 -13.69
C GLY A 136 3.01 -11.75 -13.14
N GLN A 137 3.28 -12.80 -13.97
CA GLN A 137 3.17 -14.19 -13.52
C GLN A 137 4.22 -14.52 -12.44
N ARG A 138 5.43 -13.99 -12.57
CA ARG A 138 6.47 -14.14 -11.55
C ARG A 138 6.04 -13.50 -10.23
N ARG A 139 5.47 -12.29 -10.29
CA ARG A 139 4.98 -11.59 -9.09
C ARG A 139 3.83 -12.34 -8.42
N ARG A 140 2.93 -12.97 -9.19
CA ARG A 140 1.88 -13.84 -8.64
C ARG A 140 2.47 -15.08 -7.95
N LEU A 141 3.54 -15.64 -8.49
CA LEU A 141 4.27 -16.74 -7.84
C LEU A 141 4.90 -16.26 -6.53
N ASP A 142 5.51 -15.07 -6.48
CA ASP A 142 6.06 -14.51 -5.25
C ASP A 142 4.99 -14.33 -4.18
N VAL A 143 3.78 -13.87 -4.56
CA VAL A 143 2.63 -13.80 -3.65
C VAL A 143 2.19 -15.20 -3.21
N ALA A 144 2.16 -16.17 -4.12
CA ALA A 144 1.83 -17.57 -3.77
C ALA A 144 2.76 -18.07 -2.65
N LEU A 145 4.07 -17.85 -2.78
CA LEU A 145 5.03 -18.22 -1.75
C LEU A 145 4.82 -17.45 -0.44
N GLY A 146 4.46 -16.15 -0.52
CA GLY A 146 4.20 -15.30 0.65
C GLY A 146 2.95 -15.69 1.43
N ILE A 147 1.91 -16.23 0.77
CA ILE A 147 0.64 -16.61 1.42
C ILE A 147 0.55 -18.09 1.81
N LEU A 148 1.54 -18.88 1.42
CA LEU A 148 1.53 -20.34 1.57
C LEU A 148 1.45 -20.76 3.04
N GLY A 149 2.10 -20.02 3.94
CA GLY A 149 2.05 -20.24 5.38
C GLY A 149 0.75 -19.76 6.07
N ASN A 150 -0.29 -19.39 5.31
CA ASN A 150 -1.52 -18.79 5.83
C ASN A 150 -1.27 -17.63 6.78
N PRO A 151 -0.53 -16.59 6.35
CA PRO A 151 -0.07 -15.53 7.24
C PRO A 151 -1.21 -14.67 7.78
N ALA A 152 -1.11 -14.28 9.05
CA ALA A 152 -1.97 -13.27 9.64
C ALA A 152 -1.61 -11.85 9.16
N LEU A 153 -0.38 -11.65 8.69
CA LEU A 153 0.15 -10.38 8.20
C LEU A 153 1.01 -10.61 6.96
N LEU A 154 0.73 -9.89 5.87
CA LEU A 154 1.44 -9.96 4.61
C LEU A 154 2.09 -8.60 4.30
N PHE A 155 3.39 -8.59 4.05
CA PHE A 155 4.14 -7.44 3.57
C PHE A 155 4.34 -7.53 2.06
N LEU A 156 4.04 -6.43 1.36
CA LEU A 156 4.16 -6.29 -0.09
C LEU A 156 5.01 -5.05 -0.40
N ASP A 157 6.22 -5.25 -0.92
CA ASP A 157 7.07 -4.14 -1.30
C ASP A 157 6.93 -3.86 -2.81
N GLU A 158 6.35 -2.69 -3.14
CA GLU A 158 6.08 -2.21 -4.51
C GLU A 158 5.49 -3.31 -5.44
N PRO A 159 4.34 -3.90 -5.09
CA PRO A 159 3.91 -5.17 -5.65
C PRO A 159 3.54 -5.14 -7.14
N THR A 160 3.19 -4.00 -7.71
CA THR A 160 2.74 -3.88 -9.11
C THR A 160 3.71 -3.17 -10.02
N THR A 161 4.95 -2.96 -9.57
CA THR A 161 5.98 -2.31 -10.39
C THR A 161 6.24 -3.12 -11.66
N GLY A 162 6.12 -2.46 -12.83
CA GLY A 162 6.32 -3.09 -14.13
C GLY A 162 5.13 -3.88 -14.68
N PHE A 163 3.97 -3.84 -14.02
CA PHE A 163 2.74 -4.45 -14.55
C PHE A 163 2.08 -3.57 -15.61
N ASP A 164 1.50 -4.21 -16.62
CA ASP A 164 0.52 -3.56 -17.46
C ASP A 164 -0.81 -3.31 -16.71
N PRO A 165 -1.72 -2.47 -17.24
CA PRO A 165 -2.96 -2.15 -16.55
C PRO A 165 -3.89 -3.34 -16.26
N GLU A 166 -3.87 -4.38 -17.08
CA GLU A 166 -4.71 -5.57 -16.91
C GLU A 166 -4.16 -6.44 -15.77
N ALA A 167 -2.88 -6.78 -15.83
CA ALA A 167 -2.19 -7.53 -14.78
C ALA A 167 -2.30 -6.84 -13.41
N ARG A 168 -2.25 -5.50 -13.37
CA ARG A 168 -2.42 -4.71 -12.15
C ARG A 168 -3.81 -4.89 -11.55
N ARG A 169 -4.88 -4.80 -12.38
CA ARG A 169 -6.27 -4.98 -11.89
C ARG A 169 -6.51 -6.38 -11.34
N GLU A 170 -6.00 -7.40 -12.02
CA GLU A 170 -6.11 -8.78 -11.56
C GLU A 170 -5.35 -9.00 -10.25
N PHE A 171 -4.17 -8.40 -10.12
CA PHE A 171 -3.41 -8.42 -8.88
C PHE A 171 -4.14 -7.72 -7.73
N TRP A 172 -4.76 -6.57 -7.98
CA TRP A 172 -5.58 -5.88 -6.98
C TRP A 172 -6.79 -6.72 -6.53
N ALA A 173 -7.40 -7.47 -7.46
CA ALA A 173 -8.48 -8.39 -7.10
C ALA A 173 -7.99 -9.50 -6.16
N LEU A 174 -6.80 -10.06 -6.42
CA LEU A 174 -6.15 -11.03 -5.54
C LEU A 174 -5.91 -10.45 -4.15
N ILE A 175 -5.31 -9.26 -4.04
CA ILE A 175 -5.02 -8.62 -2.75
C ILE A 175 -6.32 -8.35 -1.96
N ARG A 176 -7.39 -7.88 -2.62
CA ARG A 176 -8.69 -7.69 -1.97
C ARG A 176 -9.29 -9.02 -1.47
N SER A 177 -9.13 -10.10 -2.23
CA SER A 177 -9.58 -11.43 -1.81
C SER A 177 -8.86 -11.90 -0.54
N LEU A 178 -7.54 -11.69 -0.46
CA LEU A 178 -6.75 -12.04 0.73
C LEU A 178 -7.16 -11.21 1.96
N ALA A 179 -7.36 -9.92 1.78
CA ALA A 179 -7.84 -9.02 2.83
C ALA A 179 -9.26 -9.41 3.30
N GLY A 180 -10.16 -9.72 2.36
CA GLY A 180 -11.50 -10.24 2.66
C GLY A 180 -11.50 -11.55 3.45
N GLY A 181 -10.44 -12.34 3.33
CA GLY A 181 -10.16 -13.53 4.14
C GLY A 181 -9.61 -13.25 5.55
N GLY A 182 -9.41 -11.97 5.92
CA GLY A 182 -8.93 -11.56 7.23
C GLY A 182 -7.41 -11.35 7.34
N THR A 183 -6.65 -11.51 6.26
CA THR A 183 -5.22 -11.22 6.25
C THR A 183 -4.98 -9.72 6.38
N THR A 184 -4.17 -9.30 7.34
CA THR A 184 -3.67 -7.92 7.43
C THR A 184 -2.62 -7.71 6.34
N ILE A 185 -2.65 -6.59 5.63
CA ILE A 185 -1.71 -6.33 4.53
C ILE A 185 -1.05 -4.97 4.72
N ILE A 186 0.29 -4.96 4.67
CA ILE A 186 1.09 -3.76 4.56
C ILE A 186 1.64 -3.71 3.15
N LEU A 187 1.38 -2.63 2.44
CA LEU A 187 1.99 -2.42 1.14
C LEU A 187 2.76 -1.10 1.11
N THR A 188 3.96 -1.14 0.53
CA THR A 188 4.65 0.07 0.12
C THR A 188 4.37 0.30 -1.35
N THR A 189 4.14 1.52 -1.74
CA THR A 189 3.96 1.87 -3.15
C THR A 189 4.30 3.34 -3.39
N HIS A 190 4.66 3.66 -4.60
CA HIS A 190 4.72 5.02 -5.13
C HIS A 190 3.57 5.28 -6.13
N TYR A 191 2.75 4.27 -6.42
CA TYR A 191 1.54 4.39 -7.24
C TYR A 191 0.35 4.76 -6.35
N LEU A 192 -0.12 5.99 -6.48
CA LEU A 192 -1.24 6.50 -5.69
C LEU A 192 -2.56 5.79 -6.01
N ASP A 193 -2.75 5.42 -7.27
CA ASP A 193 -3.89 4.60 -7.71
C ASP A 193 -3.97 3.27 -6.95
N GLU A 194 -2.83 2.64 -6.68
CA GLU A 194 -2.78 1.38 -5.94
C GLU A 194 -3.27 1.58 -4.50
N ALA A 195 -2.79 2.64 -3.85
CA ALA A 195 -3.24 2.99 -2.52
C ALA A 195 -4.74 3.34 -2.48
N GLU A 196 -5.25 4.09 -3.46
CA GLU A 196 -6.68 4.42 -3.56
C GLU A 196 -7.56 3.18 -3.74
N HIS A 197 -7.08 2.18 -4.51
CA HIS A 197 -7.86 0.99 -4.81
C HIS A 197 -7.81 -0.09 -3.74
N LEU A 198 -6.73 -0.18 -2.99
CA LEU A 198 -6.48 -1.29 -2.06
C LEU A 198 -6.56 -0.89 -0.60
N ALA A 199 -6.06 0.29 -0.23
CA ALA A 199 -5.86 0.63 1.16
C ALA A 199 -7.13 1.15 1.85
N GLY A 200 -7.41 0.63 3.03
CA GLY A 200 -8.38 1.24 3.96
C GLY A 200 -7.81 2.51 4.60
N ARG A 201 -6.51 2.51 4.89
CA ARG A 201 -5.76 3.66 5.40
C ARG A 201 -4.40 3.78 4.74
N VAL A 202 -3.94 5.03 4.68
CA VAL A 202 -2.69 5.42 4.06
C VAL A 202 -1.88 6.25 5.06
N GLY A 203 -0.59 5.94 5.17
CA GLY A 203 0.39 6.78 5.86
C GLY A 203 1.34 7.38 4.84
N VAL A 204 1.51 8.70 4.85
CA VAL A 204 2.52 9.39 4.04
C VAL A 204 3.77 9.60 4.89
N ILE A 205 4.89 9.03 4.44
CA ILE A 205 6.19 9.17 5.10
C ILE A 205 7.11 10.11 4.30
N THR A 206 7.72 11.07 4.97
CA THR A 206 8.78 11.92 4.43
C THR A 206 9.79 12.25 5.52
N GLY A 207 11.09 12.30 5.17
CA GLY A 207 12.15 12.55 6.15
C GLY A 207 12.15 11.58 7.34
N GLY A 208 11.72 10.34 7.15
CA GLY A 208 11.66 9.30 8.20
C GLY A 208 10.50 9.44 9.18
N ARG A 209 9.50 10.30 8.92
CA ARG A 209 8.34 10.56 9.78
C ARG A 209 7.04 10.40 9.01
N ILE A 210 5.98 9.92 9.68
CA ILE A 210 4.63 9.98 9.11
C ILE A 210 4.12 11.41 9.26
N VAL A 211 3.82 12.05 8.12
CA VAL A 211 3.33 13.42 8.04
C VAL A 211 1.83 13.52 7.85
N ALA A 212 1.20 12.45 7.37
CA ALA A 212 -0.26 12.34 7.28
C ALA A 212 -0.69 10.88 7.42
N LEU A 213 -1.85 10.66 8.04
CA LEU A 213 -2.46 9.35 8.25
C LEU A 213 -3.98 9.47 8.13
N GLY A 214 -4.59 8.64 7.29
CA GLY A 214 -6.04 8.66 7.09
C GLY A 214 -6.50 7.71 5.99
N SER A 215 -7.80 7.66 5.71
CA SER A 215 -8.28 6.94 4.54
C SER A 215 -7.86 7.67 3.25
N PRO A 216 -7.77 6.99 2.10
CA PRO A 216 -7.49 7.66 0.82
C PRO A 216 -8.46 8.81 0.52
N ALA A 217 -9.71 8.71 0.99
CA ALA A 217 -10.74 9.71 0.77
C ALA A 217 -10.59 10.96 1.65
N THR A 218 -10.03 10.83 2.87
CA THR A 218 -9.96 11.92 3.86
C THR A 218 -8.54 12.42 4.11
N LEU A 219 -7.53 11.75 3.57
CA LEU A 219 -6.12 12.07 3.81
C LEU A 219 -5.82 13.54 3.53
N GLY A 220 -5.15 14.21 4.49
CA GLY A 220 -4.75 15.61 4.39
C GLY A 220 -5.92 16.59 4.22
N GLY A 221 -7.12 16.23 4.71
CA GLY A 221 -8.32 17.07 4.62
C GLY A 221 -9.00 17.08 3.25
N ARG A 222 -8.71 16.08 2.40
CA ARG A 222 -9.23 15.96 1.03
C ARG A 222 -10.75 16.04 0.93
N ASP A 223 -11.46 15.50 1.91
CA ASP A 223 -12.93 15.53 1.99
C ASP A 223 -13.49 16.94 2.24
N HIS A 224 -12.70 17.84 2.85
CA HIS A 224 -13.03 19.24 3.07
C HIS A 224 -12.47 20.19 2.01
N ASP A 225 -11.60 19.69 1.13
CA ASP A 225 -11.03 20.49 0.05
C ASP A 225 -12.12 20.95 -0.92
N ARG A 226 -12.01 22.22 -1.34
CA ARG A 226 -12.94 22.84 -2.28
C ARG A 226 -12.83 22.15 -3.65
N ALA A 227 -13.98 21.87 -4.26
CA ALA A 227 -14.03 21.41 -5.64
C ALA A 227 -13.46 22.48 -6.59
N ILE A 228 -12.80 22.02 -7.63
CA ILE A 228 -12.29 22.85 -8.72
C ILE A 228 -13.30 22.74 -9.87
N VAL A 229 -13.90 23.85 -10.24
CA VAL A 229 -14.80 23.96 -11.39
C VAL A 229 -14.05 24.66 -12.51
N GLY A 230 -13.86 23.96 -13.63
CA GLY A 230 -13.28 24.50 -14.85
C GLY A 230 -14.34 24.67 -15.93
N TRP A 231 -14.25 25.74 -16.75
CA TRP A 231 -15.11 25.95 -17.90
C TRP A 231 -14.41 26.80 -18.96
N THR A 232 -15.00 26.84 -20.16
CA THR A 232 -14.52 27.69 -21.24
C THR A 232 -15.54 28.81 -21.49
N GLU A 233 -15.09 30.07 -21.45
CA GLU A 233 -15.90 31.25 -21.73
C GLU A 233 -15.10 32.19 -22.67
N ASP A 234 -15.69 32.64 -23.76
CA ASP A 234 -15.04 33.45 -24.80
C ASP A 234 -13.71 32.87 -25.34
N GLY A 235 -13.66 31.54 -25.46
CA GLY A 235 -12.47 30.81 -25.91
C GLY A 235 -11.32 30.74 -24.90
N ARG A 236 -11.55 31.16 -23.65
CA ARG A 236 -10.58 31.12 -22.57
C ARG A 236 -10.98 30.10 -21.52
N GLN A 237 -10.00 29.40 -20.95
CA GLN A 237 -10.18 28.51 -19.83
C GLN A 237 -10.28 29.32 -18.52
N HIS A 238 -11.33 29.05 -17.74
CA HIS A 238 -11.55 29.59 -16.40
C HIS A 238 -11.55 28.47 -15.38
N THR A 239 -11.12 28.78 -14.16
CA THR A 239 -11.10 27.84 -13.04
C THR A 239 -11.47 28.56 -11.75
N GLU A 240 -12.38 27.96 -10.97
CA GLU A 240 -12.81 28.50 -9.67
C GLU A 240 -12.82 27.38 -8.63
N ARG A 241 -12.46 27.71 -7.37
CA ARG A 241 -12.51 26.78 -6.24
C ARG A 241 -13.72 27.09 -5.36
N THR A 242 -14.62 26.12 -5.22
CA THR A 242 -15.85 26.28 -4.47
C THR A 242 -16.15 25.12 -3.52
N ALA A 243 -16.71 25.42 -2.35
CA ALA A 243 -17.24 24.40 -1.44
C ALA A 243 -18.59 23.83 -1.94
N GLU A 244 -19.30 24.58 -2.79
CA GLU A 244 -20.64 24.26 -3.27
C GLU A 244 -20.65 24.14 -4.81
N PRO A 245 -20.02 23.09 -5.39
CA PRO A 245 -19.85 22.98 -6.84
C PRO A 245 -21.19 22.94 -7.60
N THR A 246 -22.22 22.29 -7.05
CA THR A 246 -23.51 22.19 -7.70
C THR A 246 -24.19 23.58 -7.79
N ALA A 247 -24.18 24.36 -6.72
CA ALA A 247 -24.73 25.71 -6.70
C ALA A 247 -23.96 26.61 -7.66
N PHE A 248 -22.62 26.54 -7.65
CA PHE A 248 -21.78 27.31 -8.55
C PHE A 248 -22.05 26.97 -10.03
N VAL A 249 -22.08 25.70 -10.40
CA VAL A 249 -22.36 25.25 -11.79
C VAL A 249 -23.75 25.67 -12.23
N THR A 250 -24.75 25.58 -11.35
CA THR A 250 -26.13 26.05 -11.67
C THR A 250 -26.15 27.53 -11.94
N ALA A 251 -25.51 28.34 -11.11
CA ALA A 251 -25.44 29.81 -11.33
C ALA A 251 -24.66 30.14 -12.62
N LEU A 252 -23.59 29.41 -12.90
CA LEU A 252 -22.81 29.57 -14.12
C LEU A 252 -23.61 29.22 -15.38
N ALA A 253 -24.38 28.14 -15.36
CA ALA A 253 -25.26 27.74 -16.45
C ALA A 253 -26.35 28.79 -16.71
N HIS A 254 -26.95 29.34 -15.65
CA HIS A 254 -27.91 30.45 -15.79
C HIS A 254 -27.25 31.70 -16.39
N ARG A 255 -26.05 32.05 -15.97
CA ARG A 255 -25.29 33.21 -16.48
C ARG A 255 -24.94 33.07 -17.96
N LEU A 256 -24.56 31.87 -18.41
CA LEU A 256 -24.20 31.60 -19.80
C LEU A 256 -25.39 31.26 -20.71
N GLY A 257 -26.60 31.20 -20.15
CA GLY A 257 -27.84 30.97 -20.90
C GLY A 257 -28.06 29.50 -21.31
N GLY A 258 -27.47 28.55 -20.62
CA GLY A 258 -27.66 27.12 -20.87
C GLY A 258 -26.46 26.24 -20.57
N GLU A 259 -26.01 25.47 -21.55
CA GLU A 259 -24.89 24.57 -21.42
C GLU A 259 -23.56 25.32 -21.15
N VAL A 260 -22.75 24.79 -20.25
CA VAL A 260 -21.44 25.37 -19.87
C VAL A 260 -20.33 24.66 -20.69
N PRO A 261 -19.73 25.35 -21.67
CA PRO A 261 -18.73 24.75 -22.52
C PRO A 261 -17.49 24.33 -21.75
N GLY A 262 -16.98 23.11 -22.01
CA GLY A 262 -15.77 22.57 -21.37
C GLY A 262 -15.89 22.42 -19.86
N LEU A 263 -17.13 22.24 -19.31
CA LEU A 263 -17.36 22.07 -17.89
C LEU A 263 -16.60 20.84 -17.36
N THR A 264 -15.80 21.10 -16.34
CA THR A 264 -15.18 20.07 -15.50
C THR A 264 -15.45 20.39 -14.04
N VAL A 265 -15.76 19.35 -13.25
CA VAL A 265 -15.87 19.47 -11.79
C VAL A 265 -15.01 18.37 -11.20
N SER A 266 -13.95 18.74 -10.53
CA SER A 266 -13.03 17.80 -9.89
C SER A 266 -12.84 18.16 -8.42
N ARG A 267 -12.58 17.16 -7.61
CA ARG A 267 -12.02 17.34 -6.26
C ARG A 267 -10.54 17.00 -6.31
N PRO A 268 -9.72 17.57 -5.42
CA PRO A 268 -8.31 17.20 -5.34
C PRO A 268 -8.13 15.68 -5.29
N THR A 269 -7.23 15.17 -6.08
CA THR A 269 -6.86 13.76 -6.12
C THR A 269 -5.98 13.41 -4.92
N LEU A 270 -5.75 12.11 -4.66
CA LEU A 270 -4.75 11.70 -3.69
C LEU A 270 -3.35 12.21 -4.10
N GLU A 271 -3.10 12.34 -5.41
CA GLU A 271 -1.85 12.88 -5.95
C GLU A 271 -1.66 14.36 -5.58
N ASP A 272 -2.70 15.19 -5.73
CA ASP A 272 -2.64 16.60 -5.35
C ASP A 272 -2.33 16.78 -3.85
N VAL A 273 -2.95 15.96 -3.01
CA VAL A 273 -2.70 15.96 -1.56
C VAL A 273 -1.31 15.47 -1.24
N TYR A 274 -0.89 14.36 -1.85
CA TYR A 274 0.43 13.78 -1.66
C TYR A 274 1.54 14.77 -2.04
N LEU A 275 1.45 15.42 -3.21
CA LEU A 275 2.42 16.43 -3.66
C LEU A 275 2.49 17.59 -2.65
N ARG A 276 1.36 18.10 -2.19
CA ARG A 276 1.31 19.15 -1.15
C ARG A 276 2.01 18.73 0.14
N LEU A 277 1.82 17.49 0.59
CA LEU A 277 2.41 16.96 1.83
C LEU A 277 3.91 16.74 1.75
N ILE A 278 4.46 16.43 0.56
CA ILE A 278 5.90 16.24 0.38
C ILE A 278 6.65 17.56 0.12
N ASP A 279 5.98 18.56 -0.49
CA ASP A 279 6.56 19.87 -0.77
C ASP A 279 6.59 20.78 0.48
N GLU A 280 5.66 20.59 1.43
CA GLU A 280 5.55 21.35 2.68
C GLU A 280 5.74 20.47 3.94
N PRO A 281 6.90 19.89 4.19
CA PRO A 281 7.09 18.92 5.27
C PRO A 281 7.02 19.49 6.69
N SER A 282 6.73 20.79 6.89
CA SER A 282 6.89 21.47 8.18
C SER A 282 5.62 21.84 8.95
N GLN A 283 4.39 21.64 8.44
CA GLN A 283 3.17 22.12 9.11
C GLN A 283 2.07 21.10 9.41
N ALA A 284 2.20 19.83 9.06
CA ALA A 284 1.11 18.88 9.19
C ALA A 284 1.41 17.75 10.19
N VAL A 285 1.17 17.97 11.46
CA VAL A 285 0.80 16.90 12.42
C VAL A 285 -0.55 17.31 13.01
N GLU A 286 -1.63 17.13 12.29
CA GLU A 286 -2.97 17.05 12.86
C GLU A 286 -3.42 15.59 12.82
N VAL A 287 -3.18 14.90 13.93
CA VAL A 287 -3.87 13.65 14.25
C VAL A 287 -5.26 14.07 14.74
N MET A 288 -6.26 14.00 13.88
CA MET A 288 -7.65 14.09 14.33
C MET A 288 -8.07 12.74 14.93
N PRO A 289 -8.80 12.78 16.06
CA PRO A 289 -9.23 11.62 16.82
C PRO A 289 -10.24 10.72 16.10
#